data_43617de3ee3263a59614bf83c048055a
#
_entry.id   43617de3ee3263a59614bf83c048055a
#
_cell.length_a   1.000
_cell.length_b   1.000
_cell.length_c   1.000
_cell.angle_alpha   90.00
_cell.angle_beta   90.00
_cell.angle_gamma   90.00
#
_symmetry.space_group_name_H-M   'P 1'
#
loop_
_entity.id
_entity.type
_entity.pdbx_description
1 polymer ?
#
loop_
_entity_poly.entity_id
_entity_poly.type
_entity_poly.pdbx_seq_one_letter_code
_entity_poly.pdbx_strand_id
1 'polypeptide(L)' 'MKTMVSSLFALVLFASSAAVANSELNPAPADLIQELTEMCLDWAKEDEVQTAELKSYVLNCVNDELEASGYDKVTDVDIK' A
#
# COMPACT_ATOMS: atom_id res chain seq x y z
N MET A 1 -36.22 -11.11 42.24
CA MET A 1 -36.01 -10.88 41.85
C MET A 1 -35.44 -10.55 40.97
N LYS A 2 -35.05 -10.41 40.62
CA LYS A 2 -34.67 -10.11 39.93
C LYS A 2 -33.90 -9.71 39.21
N THR A 3 -33.48 -9.66 38.75
CA THR A 3 -32.91 -9.28 38.24
C THR A 3 -32.32 -8.92 37.35
N MET A 4 -31.97 -8.69 36.92
CA MET A 4 -31.53 -8.33 36.21
C MET A 4 -30.79 -8.00 35.47
N VAL A 5 -30.35 -7.89 34.98
CA VAL A 5 -29.73 -7.58 34.43
C VAL A 5 -29.18 -7.18 33.53
N SER A 6 -28.75 -7.00 33.11
CA SER A 6 -28.26 -6.55 32.44
C SER A 6 -27.56 -6.29 31.61
N SER A 7 -27.17 -6.18 31.20
CA SER A 7 -26.54 -5.84 30.58
C SER A 7 -25.99 -5.41 29.73
N LEU A 8 -25.56 -5.20 29.36
CA LEU A 8 -25.10 -4.71 28.65
C LEU A 8 -24.36 -4.42 27.87
N PHE A 9 -23.91 -4.34 27.42
CA PHE A 9 -23.30 -4.02 26.77
C PHE A 9 -22.65 -3.65 25.97
N ALA A 10 -22.37 -3.51 25.55
CA ALA A 10 -21.81 -3.21 25.05
C ALA A 10 -21.46 -2.75 24.04
N LEU A 11 -21.01 -2.50 23.58
CA LEU A 11 -20.69 -2.07 22.76
C LEU A 11 -19.85 -1.67 22.08
N VAL A 12 -19.48 -1.56 21.69
CA VAL A 12 -18.66 -1.25 21.23
C VAL A 12 -18.36 -0.78 20.16
N LEU A 13 -17.83 -0.47 19.64
CA LEU A 13 -17.51 -0.05 18.80
C LEU A 13 -16.63 0.34 18.18
N PHE A 14 -16.14 0.46 17.81
CA PHE A 14 -15.25 0.82 17.29
C PHE A 14 -15.12 1.27 16.25
N ALA A 15 -15.02 1.49 15.89
CA ALA A 15 -14.91 1.80 15.03
C ALA A 15 -14.15 2.36 14.33
N SER A 16 -13.73 2.56 14.14
CA SER A 16 -13.11 2.99 13.69
C SER A 16 -12.63 3.35 12.86
N SER A 17 -12.35 3.48 12.55
CA SER A 17 -11.83 3.72 11.94
C SER A 17 -11.66 4.22 11.04
N ALA A 18 -11.62 4.43 10.70
CA ALA A 18 -11.46 4.73 9.95
C ALA A 18 -11.17 5.51 9.34
N ALA A 19 -10.99 5.82 9.26
CA ALA A 19 -10.82 6.46 8.83
C ALA A 19 -10.21 6.96 8.12
N VAL A 20 -9.92 7.16 7.95
CA VAL A 20 -9.29 7.50 7.46
C VAL A 20 -9.12 7.88 6.45
N ALA A 21 -9.16 7.95 6.19
CA ALA A 21 -9.05 8.06 5.31
C ALA A 21 -8.60 8.95 4.63
N ASN A 22 -8.30 9.49 4.47
CA ASN A 22 -7.95 10.23 3.89
C ASN A 22 -7.05 10.47 3.64
N SER A 23 -6.80 10.28 3.83
CA SER A 23 -6.12 10.47 3.63
C SER A 23 -5.04 10.96 3.27
N GLU A 24 -4.33 11.13 3.81
CA GLU A 24 -3.19 11.52 3.65
C GLU A 24 -2.30 10.46 3.76
N LEU A 25 -1.90 9.77 2.75
CA LEU A 25 -0.87 8.77 2.76
C LEU A 25 0.46 9.48 2.94
N ASN A 26 1.45 8.77 3.36
CA ASN A 26 2.78 9.32 3.54
C ASN A 26 3.65 9.01 2.36
N PRO A 27 4.55 9.88 1.99
CA PRO A 27 5.50 9.54 0.93
C PRO A 27 6.41 8.42 1.40
N ALA A 28 6.72 7.50 0.54
CA ALA A 28 7.59 6.39 0.89
C ALA A 28 9.03 6.88 1.01
N PRO A 29 9.80 6.26 1.89
CA PRO A 29 11.22 6.61 1.97
C PRO A 29 11.94 6.24 0.68
N ALA A 30 12.96 6.99 0.34
CA ALA A 30 13.71 6.74 -0.90
C ALA A 30 14.28 5.33 -0.92
N ASP A 31 14.72 4.83 0.22
CA ASP A 31 15.26 3.48 0.31
C ASP A 31 14.24 2.45 -0.10
N LEU A 32 13.02 2.61 0.36
CA LEU A 32 11.96 1.67 0.04
C LEU A 32 11.64 1.71 -1.44
N ILE A 33 11.58 2.90 -2.01
CA ILE A 33 11.28 3.03 -3.43
C ILE A 33 12.36 2.34 -4.24
N GLN A 34 13.61 2.49 -3.83
CA GLN A 34 14.70 1.85 -4.54
C GLN A 34 14.61 0.34 -4.45
N GLU A 35 14.32 -0.18 -3.28
CA GLU A 35 14.16 -1.62 -3.11
C GLU A 35 13.03 -2.16 -3.96
N LEU A 36 11.91 -1.48 -3.95
CA LEU A 36 10.77 -1.93 -4.74
C LEU A 36 11.07 -1.85 -6.22
N THR A 37 11.78 -0.82 -6.63
CA THR A 37 12.15 -0.67 -8.03
C THR A 37 13.02 -1.84 -8.47
N GLU A 38 13.99 -2.22 -7.66
CA GLU A 38 14.88 -3.33 -8.01
C GLU A 38 14.12 -4.63 -8.05
N MET A 39 13.22 -4.85 -7.09
CA MET A 39 12.42 -6.04 -7.06
C MET A 39 11.53 -6.12 -8.29
N CYS A 40 10.89 -5.01 -8.64
CA CYS A 40 10.01 -4.99 -9.79
C CYS A 40 10.78 -5.14 -11.08
N LEU A 41 12.02 -4.66 -11.13
CA LEU A 41 12.87 -4.88 -12.30
C LEU A 41 13.18 -6.36 -12.47
N ASP A 42 13.43 -7.06 -11.37
CA ASP A 42 13.69 -8.48 -11.44
C ASP A 42 12.46 -9.23 -11.96
N TRP A 43 11.30 -8.85 -11.47
CA TRP A 43 10.06 -9.47 -11.96
C TRP A 43 9.85 -9.18 -13.44
N ALA A 44 10.20 -7.97 -13.87
CA ALA A 44 10.07 -7.62 -15.28
C ALA A 44 10.97 -8.49 -16.14
N LYS A 45 12.15 -8.80 -15.66
CA LYS A 45 13.06 -9.66 -16.40
C LYS A 45 12.49 -11.06 -16.52
N GLU A 46 11.91 -11.55 -15.45
CA GLU A 46 11.31 -12.88 -15.47
C GLU A 46 10.13 -12.94 -16.42
N ASP A 47 9.40 -11.85 -16.51
CA ASP A 47 8.25 -11.77 -17.39
C ASP A 47 8.63 -11.36 -18.79
N GLU A 48 9.92 -11.11 -19.02
CA GLU A 48 10.44 -10.75 -20.32
C GLU A 48 9.76 -9.49 -20.87
N VAL A 49 9.60 -8.52 -19.99
CA VAL A 49 8.99 -7.25 -20.36
C VAL A 49 9.94 -6.51 -21.30
N GLN A 50 9.39 -5.97 -22.38
CA GLN A 50 10.20 -5.29 -23.36
C GLN A 50 10.67 -3.94 -22.85
N THR A 51 11.82 -3.50 -23.36
CA THR A 51 12.40 -2.26 -22.91
C THR A 51 11.44 -1.09 -23.02
N ALA A 52 10.66 -1.05 -24.09
CA ALA A 52 9.73 0.05 -24.30
C ALA A 52 8.65 0.11 -23.23
N GLU A 53 8.35 -1.02 -22.59
CA GLU A 53 7.32 -1.06 -21.58
C GLU A 53 7.86 -1.20 -20.18
N LEU A 54 9.16 -1.28 -20.05
CA LEU A 54 9.79 -1.59 -18.79
C LEU A 54 9.47 -0.56 -17.72
N LYS A 55 9.60 0.71 -18.05
CA LYS A 55 9.37 1.76 -17.06
C LYS A 55 7.94 1.76 -16.57
N SER A 56 7.01 1.59 -17.49
CA SER A 56 5.60 1.54 -17.13
C SER A 56 5.30 0.34 -16.25
N TYR A 57 5.86 -0.80 -16.59
CA TYR A 57 5.66 -2.02 -15.81
C TYR A 57 6.21 -1.82 -14.39
N VAL A 58 7.43 -1.30 -14.29
CA VAL A 58 8.05 -1.13 -12.97
C VAL A 58 7.31 -0.07 -12.17
N LEU A 59 6.90 1.01 -12.80
CA LEU A 59 6.18 2.05 -12.09
C LEU A 59 4.86 1.52 -11.52
N ASN A 60 4.12 0.78 -12.31
CA ASN A 60 2.88 0.18 -11.83
C ASN A 60 3.14 -0.80 -10.71
N CYS A 61 4.18 -1.60 -10.85
CA CYS A 61 4.55 -2.58 -9.85
C CYS A 61 4.90 -1.90 -8.53
N VAL A 62 5.74 -0.87 -8.58
CA VAL A 62 6.14 -0.14 -7.38
C VAL A 62 4.92 0.50 -6.72
N ASN A 63 4.05 1.11 -7.53
CA ASN A 63 2.88 1.77 -6.97
C ASN A 63 1.91 0.80 -6.34
N ASP A 64 1.76 -0.38 -6.90
CA ASP A 64 0.92 -1.40 -6.29
C ASP A 64 1.45 -1.76 -4.91
N GLU A 65 2.76 -1.90 -4.80
CA GLU A 65 3.37 -2.23 -3.52
C GLU A 65 3.25 -1.08 -2.53
N LEU A 66 3.42 0.14 -3.03
CA LEU A 66 3.30 1.30 -2.16
C LEU A 66 1.89 1.43 -1.61
N GLU A 67 0.90 1.24 -2.45
CA GLU A 67 -0.47 1.31 -2.00
C GLU A 67 -0.77 0.23 -0.97
N ALA A 68 -0.27 -0.96 -1.22
CA ALA A 68 -0.48 -2.06 -0.29
C ALA A 68 0.16 -1.78 1.06
N SER A 69 1.19 -0.96 1.07
CA SER A 69 1.90 -0.63 2.30
C SER A 69 1.43 0.68 2.93
N GLY A 70 0.48 1.36 2.31
CA GLY A 70 -0.08 2.58 2.89
C GLY A 70 0.70 3.83 2.55
N TYR A 71 1.48 3.80 1.48
CA TYR A 71 2.25 4.97 1.07
C TYR A 71 1.64 5.62 -0.16
N ASP A 72 2.05 6.85 -0.41
CA ASP A 72 1.64 7.55 -1.62
C ASP A 72 2.27 6.89 -2.83
N LYS A 73 1.58 6.97 -3.93
CA LYS A 73 2.14 6.53 -5.19
C LYS A 73 3.20 7.51 -5.66
N VAL A 74 4.08 7.05 -6.54
CA VAL A 74 5.06 7.93 -7.15
C VAL A 74 4.72 8.08 -8.62
N THR A 75 5.27 9.12 -9.24
CA THR A 75 4.98 9.40 -10.64
C THR A 75 6.08 8.92 -11.56
N ASP A 76 7.19 8.48 -10.98
CA ASP A 76 8.31 8.03 -11.79
C ASP A 76 9.20 7.13 -10.95
N VAL A 77 9.97 6.28 -11.60
CA VAL A 77 10.95 5.44 -10.94
C VAL A 77 12.24 5.53 -11.72
N ASP A 78 13.33 5.31 -10.99
CA ASP A 78 14.64 5.42 -11.59
C ASP A 78 15.10 4.03 -12.02
N ILE A 79 15.00 3.75 -13.28
CA ILE A 79 15.36 2.46 -13.81
C ILE A 79 16.70 2.55 -14.46
N LYS A 80 17.57 1.63 -14.18
CA LYS A 80 18.89 1.67 -14.79
C LYS A 80 19.10 0.64 -15.81
#